data_d9e39c8d994d8847994d36a092c71ecf
#
_entry.id   d9e39c8d994d8847994d36a092c71ecf
#
_cell.length_a   1.000
_cell.length_b   1.000
_cell.length_c   1.000
_cell.angle_alpha   90.00
_cell.angle_beta   90.00
_cell.angle_gamma   90.00
#
_symmetry.space_group_name_H-M   'P 1'
#
loop_
_entity.id
_entity.type
_entity.pdbx_description
1 polymer ?
#
loop_
_entity_poly.entity_id
_entity_poly.type
_entity_poly.pdbx_seq_one_letter_code
_entity_poly.pdbx_strand_id
1 'polypeptide(L)'
;MFFQHVYDKTLAQASYFIGCQKAGVAAVIDPKRDIDTYIEIAKQNNMQITHIFETHIHADFLTGSRELAAVTGAKMYLSDEGGPGWEYEFAHEGMKHNAEVMVGNLKIQVLHTPGHTPESISFLLTDTPASKEPVMLFTGDFVFVGDIGRPDLLEKAAGMVGTQEKGAEAMYNSIHLFSDLP
;
A
#
# COMPACT_ATOMS: atom_id res chain seq x y z
N MET A 1 1.57 15.48 11.46
CA MET A 1 1.98 14.26 10.73
C MET A 1 3.47 14.33 10.39
N PHE A 2 4.19 13.21 10.43
CA PHE A 2 5.52 13.01 9.83
C PHE A 2 5.37 12.18 8.56
N PHE A 3 6.11 12.50 7.51
CA PHE A 3 6.08 11.77 6.24
C PHE A 3 7.49 11.67 5.67
N GLN A 4 7.88 10.48 5.24
CA GLN A 4 9.14 10.26 4.53
C GLN A 4 8.93 9.27 3.39
N HIS A 5 9.22 9.71 2.18
CA HIS A 5 9.33 8.86 1.00
C HIS A 5 10.70 8.16 1.01
N VAL A 6 10.70 6.85 0.90
CA VAL A 6 11.89 6.00 0.80
C VAL A 6 11.91 5.40 -0.60
N TYR A 7 12.90 5.74 -1.41
CA TYR A 7 12.98 5.32 -2.79
C TYR A 7 14.24 4.48 -3.03
N ASP A 8 14.06 3.26 -3.53
CA ASP A 8 15.13 2.39 -3.99
C ASP A 8 15.36 2.61 -5.49
N LYS A 9 16.49 3.24 -5.83
CA LYS A 9 16.82 3.57 -7.22
C LYS A 9 17.14 2.35 -8.09
N THR A 10 17.56 1.24 -7.49
CA THR A 10 17.94 0.03 -8.20
C THR A 10 16.73 -0.77 -8.67
N LEU A 11 15.68 -0.76 -7.85
CA LEU A 11 14.42 -1.44 -8.12
C LEU A 11 13.33 -0.50 -8.65
N ALA A 12 13.59 0.82 -8.70
CA ALA A 12 12.58 1.85 -8.96
C ALA A 12 11.36 1.74 -8.01
N GLN A 13 11.58 1.24 -6.79
CA GLN A 13 10.54 0.95 -5.80
C GLN A 13 10.37 2.13 -4.85
N ALA A 14 9.15 2.57 -4.66
CA ALA A 14 8.75 3.58 -3.69
C ALA A 14 8.11 2.91 -2.47
N SER A 15 8.50 3.32 -1.28
CA SER A 15 7.83 2.99 -0.03
C SER A 15 7.68 4.24 0.84
N TYR A 16 6.79 4.18 1.82
CA TYR A 16 6.44 5.37 2.57
C TYR A 16 6.41 5.09 4.07
N PHE A 17 7.04 5.98 4.83
CA PHE A 17 6.95 6.00 6.29
C PHE A 17 6.04 7.16 6.71
N ILE A 18 4.97 6.84 7.44
CA ILE A 18 3.95 7.80 7.87
C ILE A 18 3.83 7.75 9.39
N GLY A 19 4.03 8.86 10.07
CA GLY A 19 4.07 8.92 11.53
C GLY A 19 3.08 9.91 12.13
N CYS A 20 2.36 9.45 13.15
CA CYS A 20 1.60 10.31 14.05
C CYS A 20 2.50 10.76 15.21
N GLN A 21 3.12 11.94 15.09
CA GLN A 21 4.05 12.47 16.10
C GLN A 21 3.42 12.58 17.49
N LYS A 22 2.14 12.97 17.57
CA LYS A 22 1.42 13.10 18.83
C LYS A 22 1.26 11.77 19.57
N ALA A 23 1.02 10.69 18.83
CA ALA A 23 0.82 9.36 19.41
C ALA A 23 2.13 8.56 19.50
N GLY A 24 3.21 9.00 18.85
CA GLY A 24 4.48 8.28 18.80
C GLY A 24 4.42 6.96 18.02
N VAL A 25 3.46 6.83 17.10
CA VAL A 25 3.27 5.63 16.29
C VAL A 25 3.40 5.90 14.81
N ALA A 26 3.78 4.88 14.05
CA ALA A 26 3.98 4.99 12.61
C ALA A 26 3.46 3.78 11.84
N ALA A 27 3.23 4.00 10.56
CA ALA A 27 2.96 3.00 9.54
C ALA A 27 4.04 3.02 8.46
N VAL A 28 4.26 1.88 7.85
CA VAL A 28 5.07 1.73 6.63
C VAL A 28 4.21 1.14 5.53
N ILE A 29 4.26 1.72 4.32
CA ILE A 29 3.57 1.22 3.13
C ILE A 29 4.63 0.68 2.16
N ASP A 30 4.41 -0.54 1.65
CA ASP A 30 5.24 -1.26 0.68
C ASP A 30 6.74 -1.28 1.06
N PRO A 31 7.10 -1.77 2.26
CA PRO A 31 8.48 -1.73 2.72
C PRO A 31 9.41 -2.54 1.83
N LYS A 32 10.54 -1.94 1.43
CA LYS A 32 11.62 -2.68 0.76
C LYS A 32 12.22 -3.74 1.69
N ARG A 33 12.97 -4.67 1.10
CA ARG A 33 13.57 -5.81 1.83
C ARG A 33 14.52 -5.37 2.96
N ASP A 34 15.24 -4.28 2.79
CA ASP A 34 16.10 -3.68 3.82
C ASP A 34 15.27 -2.91 4.84
N ILE A 35 14.84 -3.60 5.90
CA ILE A 35 13.98 -3.06 6.95
C ILE A 35 14.70 -2.10 7.91
N ASP A 36 16.02 -2.15 8.01
CA ASP A 36 16.81 -1.30 8.90
C ASP A 36 16.57 0.19 8.59
N THR A 37 16.34 0.51 7.32
CA THR A 37 15.94 1.85 6.88
C THR A 37 14.75 2.39 7.70
N TYR A 38 13.69 1.59 7.89
CA TYR A 38 12.48 2.03 8.60
C TYR A 38 12.67 2.06 10.11
N ILE A 39 13.43 1.11 10.64
CA ILE A 39 13.80 1.05 12.06
C ILE A 39 14.60 2.29 12.46
N GLU A 40 15.55 2.71 11.63
CA GLU A 40 16.34 3.93 11.84
C GLU A 40 15.48 5.19 11.77
N ILE A 41 14.58 5.30 10.77
CA ILE A 41 13.63 6.43 10.67
C ILE A 41 12.76 6.51 11.93
N ALA A 42 12.20 5.39 12.38
CA ALA A 42 11.38 5.31 13.58
C ALA A 42 12.14 5.76 14.82
N LYS A 43 13.38 5.28 15.01
CA LYS A 43 14.26 5.64 16.12
C LYS A 43 14.61 7.13 16.11
N GLN A 44 15.00 7.68 14.96
CA GLN A 44 15.37 9.09 14.83
C GLN A 44 14.21 10.04 15.15
N ASN A 45 12.96 9.59 14.91
CA ASN A 45 11.76 10.39 15.13
C ASN A 45 11.00 10.02 16.43
N ASN A 46 11.57 9.15 17.28
CA ASN A 46 10.94 8.66 18.52
C ASN A 46 9.55 8.07 18.28
N MET A 47 9.41 7.24 17.24
CA MET A 47 8.16 6.58 16.86
C MET A 47 8.31 5.06 16.95
N GLN A 48 7.19 4.38 17.20
CA GLN A 48 7.07 2.93 17.11
C GLN A 48 6.32 2.56 15.83
N ILE A 49 6.89 1.66 15.02
CA ILE A 49 6.18 1.11 13.87
C ILE A 49 5.14 0.12 14.40
N THR A 50 3.87 0.40 14.16
CA THR A 50 2.72 -0.38 14.65
C THR A 50 1.86 -0.95 13.53
N HIS A 51 2.00 -0.41 12.32
CA HIS A 51 1.23 -0.80 11.14
C HIS A 51 2.15 -0.96 9.94
N ILE A 52 1.87 -1.97 9.13
CA ILE A 52 2.52 -2.22 7.85
C ILE A 52 1.41 -2.47 6.85
N PHE A 53 1.46 -1.79 5.70
CA PHE A 53 0.50 -1.92 4.62
C PHE A 53 1.21 -2.36 3.34
N GLU A 54 0.53 -3.17 2.53
CA GLU A 54 0.93 -3.47 1.16
C GLU A 54 -0.18 -3.04 0.22
N THR A 55 0.19 -2.39 -0.88
CA THR A 55 -0.76 -1.99 -1.91
C THR A 55 -1.21 -3.18 -2.76
N HIS A 56 -0.33 -4.13 -3.02
CA HIS A 56 -0.59 -5.32 -3.81
C HIS A 56 0.48 -6.41 -3.59
N ILE A 57 0.31 -7.56 -4.20
CA ILE A 57 1.33 -8.62 -4.25
C ILE A 57 2.40 -8.22 -5.26
N HIS A 58 3.56 -7.81 -4.77
CA HIS A 58 4.69 -7.41 -5.61
C HIS A 58 5.34 -8.63 -6.27
N ALA A 59 5.44 -8.63 -7.60
CA ALA A 59 6.09 -9.68 -8.36
C ALA A 59 7.56 -9.36 -8.70
N ASP A 60 7.94 -8.11 -8.60
CA ASP A 60 9.24 -7.56 -9.04
C ASP A 60 10.27 -7.44 -7.91
N PHE A 61 9.86 -7.44 -6.64
CA PHE A 61 10.76 -7.45 -5.49
C PHE A 61 10.21 -8.24 -4.30
N LEU A 62 11.09 -8.63 -3.40
CA LEU A 62 10.72 -9.25 -2.13
C LEU A 62 10.49 -8.17 -1.07
N THR A 63 9.25 -8.01 -0.64
CA THR A 63 8.89 -7.04 0.42
C THR A 63 9.52 -7.39 1.77
N GLY A 64 9.77 -6.36 2.59
CA GLY A 64 10.24 -6.47 3.97
C GLY A 64 9.14 -6.63 5.01
N SER A 65 7.86 -6.65 4.63
CA SER A 65 6.72 -6.56 5.55
C SER A 65 6.71 -7.63 6.63
N ARG A 66 6.94 -8.89 6.28
CA ARG A 66 6.95 -10.00 7.26
C ARG A 66 8.09 -9.89 8.26
N GLU A 67 9.28 -9.50 7.79
CA GLU A 67 10.44 -9.32 8.65
C GLU A 67 10.28 -8.09 9.54
N LEU A 68 9.81 -6.98 8.98
CA LEU A 68 9.51 -5.78 9.75
C LEU A 68 8.46 -6.03 10.83
N ALA A 69 7.39 -6.78 10.51
CA ALA A 69 6.38 -7.20 11.47
C ALA A 69 6.99 -8.08 12.60
N ALA A 70 7.84 -9.04 12.25
CA ALA A 70 8.48 -9.92 13.22
C ALA A 70 9.39 -9.16 14.19
N VAL A 71 10.12 -8.14 13.72
CA VAL A 71 11.06 -7.35 14.54
C VAL A 71 10.35 -6.31 15.38
N THR A 72 9.29 -5.67 14.85
CA THR A 72 8.62 -4.55 15.52
C THR A 72 7.37 -4.94 16.31
N GLY A 73 6.78 -6.10 16.03
CA GLY A 73 5.46 -6.50 16.52
C GLY A 73 4.31 -5.76 15.82
N ALA A 74 4.58 -5.05 14.72
CA ALA A 74 3.57 -4.35 13.94
C ALA A 74 2.59 -5.33 13.28
N LYS A 75 1.33 -4.91 13.15
CA LYS A 75 0.33 -5.65 12.38
C LYS A 75 0.49 -5.37 10.90
N MET A 76 0.32 -6.40 10.08
CA MET A 76 0.26 -6.28 8.62
C MET A 76 -1.19 -6.15 8.18
N TYR A 77 -1.47 -5.17 7.34
CA TYR A 77 -2.78 -4.87 6.74
C TYR A 77 -2.70 -5.08 5.24
N LEU A 78 -3.34 -6.13 4.75
CA LEU A 78 -3.22 -6.61 3.37
C LEU A 78 -4.60 -6.78 2.75
N SER A 79 -4.66 -6.77 1.42
CA SER A 79 -5.92 -6.88 0.69
C SER A 79 -6.56 -8.26 0.81
N ASP A 80 -7.87 -8.30 1.05
CA ASP A 80 -8.72 -9.49 0.95
C ASP A 80 -9.71 -9.40 -0.25
N GLU A 81 -9.33 -8.64 -1.30
CA GLU A 81 -10.22 -8.34 -2.45
C GLU A 81 -9.97 -9.23 -3.68
N GLY A 82 -8.82 -9.85 -3.82
CA GLY A 82 -8.41 -10.53 -5.06
C GLY A 82 -9.23 -11.78 -5.43
N GLY A 83 -9.96 -12.34 -4.47
CA GLY A 83 -10.70 -13.60 -4.65
C GLY A 83 -9.78 -14.83 -4.71
N PRO A 84 -10.31 -15.99 -5.14
CA PRO A 84 -9.58 -17.25 -5.11
C PRO A 84 -8.25 -17.20 -5.87
N GLY A 85 -7.17 -17.63 -5.20
CA GLY A 85 -5.81 -17.63 -5.76
C GLY A 85 -5.02 -16.34 -5.56
N TRP A 86 -5.60 -15.34 -4.87
CA TRP A 86 -4.96 -14.08 -4.53
C TRP A 86 -4.93 -13.82 -3.03
N GLU A 87 -5.12 -14.86 -2.25
CA GLU A 87 -5.07 -14.80 -0.80
C GLU A 87 -3.62 -14.87 -0.29
N TYR A 88 -3.33 -14.12 0.75
CA TYR A 88 -2.06 -14.24 1.47
C TYR A 88 -2.10 -15.45 2.41
N GLU A 89 -1.13 -16.37 2.30
CA GLU A 89 -1.07 -17.61 3.09
C GLU A 89 -0.52 -17.43 4.52
N PHE A 90 -0.35 -16.20 4.99
CA PHE A 90 0.18 -15.89 6.32
C PHE A 90 -0.73 -14.92 7.08
N ALA A 91 -0.59 -14.90 8.40
CA ALA A 91 -1.43 -14.10 9.27
C ALA A 91 -1.32 -12.60 8.97
N HIS A 92 -2.44 -11.95 8.76
CA HIS A 92 -2.58 -10.52 8.52
C HIS A 92 -3.96 -10.01 8.93
N GLU A 93 -4.14 -8.71 9.00
CA GLU A 93 -5.44 -8.04 9.11
C GLU A 93 -5.96 -7.79 7.68
N GLY A 94 -7.02 -8.48 7.29
CA GLY A 94 -7.59 -8.37 5.95
C GLY A 94 -8.30 -7.04 5.71
N MET A 95 -8.00 -6.41 4.58
CA MET A 95 -8.54 -5.10 4.21
C MET A 95 -9.45 -5.21 3.00
N LYS A 96 -10.61 -4.55 3.08
CA LYS A 96 -11.57 -4.44 1.97
C LYS A 96 -11.85 -2.99 1.63
N HIS A 97 -12.45 -2.77 0.48
CA HIS A 97 -12.88 -1.45 0.04
C HIS A 97 -13.65 -0.70 1.13
N ASN A 98 -13.30 0.56 1.35
CA ASN A 98 -13.82 1.43 2.41
C ASN A 98 -13.48 1.03 3.85
N ALA A 99 -12.66 0.01 4.09
CA ALA A 99 -12.13 -0.24 5.42
C ALA A 99 -11.28 0.95 5.90
N GLU A 100 -11.35 1.24 7.20
CA GLU A 100 -10.59 2.34 7.81
C GLU A 100 -9.71 1.82 8.93
N VAL A 101 -8.47 2.31 9.01
CA VAL A 101 -7.50 2.01 10.07
C VAL A 101 -6.95 3.30 10.63
N MET A 102 -6.82 3.38 11.95
CA MET A 102 -6.23 4.54 12.64
C MET A 102 -4.79 4.27 13.04
N VAL A 103 -3.88 5.12 12.58
CA VAL A 103 -2.48 5.16 12.99
C VAL A 103 -2.30 6.38 13.90
N GLY A 104 -2.60 6.24 15.17
CA GLY A 104 -2.77 7.38 16.07
C GLY A 104 -3.92 8.27 15.61
N ASN A 105 -3.62 9.51 15.20
CA ASN A 105 -4.60 10.46 14.66
C ASN A 105 -4.65 10.47 13.12
N LEU A 106 -3.93 9.59 12.47
CA LEU A 106 -3.95 9.46 11.02
C LEU A 106 -4.96 8.39 10.63
N LYS A 107 -5.91 8.74 9.76
CA LYS A 107 -6.88 7.80 9.21
C LYS A 107 -6.41 7.32 7.84
N ILE A 108 -6.31 6.02 7.69
CA ILE A 108 -6.05 5.34 6.42
C ILE A 108 -7.35 4.70 5.98
N GLN A 109 -7.86 5.09 4.81
CA GLN A 109 -9.03 4.48 4.17
C GLN A 109 -8.58 3.71 2.94
N VAL A 110 -9.10 2.50 2.78
CA VAL A 110 -8.77 1.59 1.68
C VAL A 110 -9.70 1.81 0.50
N LEU A 111 -9.11 1.90 -0.69
CA LEU A 111 -9.81 1.85 -1.97
C LEU A 111 -9.36 0.60 -2.72
N HIS A 112 -10.29 -0.27 -3.11
CA HIS A 112 -9.99 -1.36 -4.04
C HIS A 112 -9.80 -0.78 -5.43
N THR A 113 -8.60 -0.91 -5.98
CA THR A 113 -8.19 -0.33 -7.27
C THR A 113 -7.54 -1.39 -8.15
N PRO A 114 -8.31 -2.44 -8.54
CA PRO A 114 -7.80 -3.54 -9.35
C PRO A 114 -7.45 -3.09 -10.77
N GLY A 115 -6.58 -3.87 -11.40
CA GLY A 115 -6.19 -3.67 -12.81
C GLY A 115 -4.75 -4.06 -13.08
N HIS A 116 -3.81 -3.60 -12.26
CA HIS A 116 -2.43 -4.10 -12.25
C HIS A 116 -2.41 -5.54 -11.71
N THR A 117 -2.98 -5.74 -10.52
CA THR A 117 -3.34 -7.04 -9.97
C THR A 117 -4.80 -7.02 -9.48
N PRO A 118 -5.49 -8.17 -9.35
CA PRO A 118 -6.89 -8.22 -8.92
C PRO A 118 -7.14 -7.74 -7.50
N GLU A 119 -6.17 -7.92 -6.59
CA GLU A 119 -6.28 -7.56 -5.17
C GLU A 119 -5.74 -6.16 -4.87
N SER A 120 -5.21 -5.42 -5.86
CA SER A 120 -4.62 -4.10 -5.67
C SER A 120 -5.54 -3.15 -4.92
N ILE A 121 -4.97 -2.50 -3.90
CA ILE A 121 -5.65 -1.47 -3.10
C ILE A 121 -4.81 -0.20 -3.04
N SER A 122 -5.47 0.92 -2.92
CA SER A 122 -4.84 2.22 -2.67
C SER A 122 -5.25 2.74 -1.30
N PHE A 123 -4.44 3.63 -0.71
CA PHE A 123 -4.67 4.16 0.63
C PHE A 123 -4.86 5.66 0.61
N LEU A 124 -6.04 6.14 1.01
CA LEU A 124 -6.32 7.54 1.30
C LEU A 124 -5.91 7.86 2.73
N LEU A 125 -5.05 8.85 2.91
CA LEU A 125 -4.58 9.33 4.20
C LEU A 125 -5.24 10.65 4.56
N THR A 126 -5.85 10.70 5.75
CA THR A 126 -6.36 11.92 6.38
C THR A 126 -5.59 12.19 7.67
N ASP A 127 -5.00 13.37 7.80
CA ASP A 127 -4.48 13.89 9.08
C ASP A 127 -5.63 14.55 9.84
N THR A 128 -6.36 13.78 10.65
CA THR A 128 -7.66 14.19 11.22
C THR A 128 -7.61 15.44 12.09
N PRO A 129 -6.50 15.81 12.77
CA PRO A 129 -6.37 17.09 13.46
C PRO A 129 -6.21 18.30 12.51
N ALA A 130 -5.70 18.07 11.30
CA ALA A 130 -5.37 19.14 10.35
C ALA A 130 -6.43 19.32 9.27
N SER A 131 -7.11 18.24 8.86
CA SER A 131 -8.09 18.25 7.76
C SER A 131 -9.22 17.24 8.00
N LYS A 132 -10.38 17.51 7.43
CA LYS A 132 -11.47 16.54 7.28
C LYS A 132 -11.36 15.76 5.97
N GLU A 133 -10.64 16.32 4.99
CA GLU A 133 -10.43 15.74 3.67
C GLU A 133 -9.11 14.97 3.63
N PRO A 134 -9.00 13.97 2.77
CA PRO A 134 -7.74 13.28 2.51
C PRO A 134 -6.65 14.26 2.06
N VAL A 135 -5.41 14.01 2.50
CA VAL A 135 -4.25 14.86 2.18
C VAL A 135 -3.23 14.16 1.29
N MET A 136 -3.30 12.84 1.21
CA MET A 136 -2.42 12.02 0.35
C MET A 136 -3.15 10.76 -0.12
N LEU A 137 -2.74 10.26 -1.29
CA LEU A 137 -3.14 8.96 -1.82
C LEU A 137 -1.90 8.15 -2.18
N PHE A 138 -1.83 6.91 -1.71
CA PHE A 138 -0.79 5.94 -2.06
C PHE A 138 -1.39 4.90 -2.98
N THR A 139 -0.95 4.87 -4.20
CA THR A 139 -1.60 4.15 -5.31
C THR A 139 -0.94 2.82 -5.66
N GLY A 140 0.26 2.53 -5.12
CA GLY A 140 1.05 1.42 -5.62
C GLY A 140 1.21 1.51 -7.13
N ASP A 141 1.04 0.38 -7.80
CA ASP A 141 1.14 0.28 -9.26
C ASP A 141 -0.20 0.52 -9.99
N PHE A 142 -1.07 1.35 -9.42
CA PHE A 142 -2.34 1.73 -10.05
C PHE A 142 -2.19 2.99 -10.93
N VAL A 143 -1.79 4.11 -10.35
CA VAL A 143 -1.65 5.41 -11.06
C VAL A 143 -0.29 6.02 -10.74
N PHE A 144 0.40 6.48 -11.78
CA PHE A 144 1.67 7.20 -11.70
C PHE A 144 1.51 8.63 -12.22
N VAL A 145 2.54 9.44 -12.05
CA VAL A 145 2.58 10.77 -12.68
C VAL A 145 2.78 10.61 -14.18
N GLY A 146 1.70 10.82 -14.93
CA GLY A 146 1.71 10.75 -16.41
C GLY A 146 1.50 9.35 -16.99
N ASP A 147 1.20 8.34 -16.16
CA ASP A 147 0.95 6.97 -16.62
C ASP A 147 0.01 6.21 -15.68
N ILE A 148 -0.32 4.98 -16.03
CA ILE A 148 -1.09 4.04 -15.21
C ILE A 148 -0.37 2.69 -15.16
N GLY A 149 -0.70 1.88 -14.14
CA GLY A 149 -0.22 0.52 -14.01
C GLY A 149 -0.55 -0.36 -15.22
N ARG A 150 0.23 -1.39 -15.44
CA ARG A 150 0.11 -2.28 -16.61
C ARG A 150 -0.89 -3.40 -16.33
N PRO A 151 -2.08 -3.40 -16.96
CA PRO A 151 -3.06 -4.48 -16.79
C PRO A 151 -2.68 -5.75 -17.56
N ASP A 152 -1.71 -5.69 -18.47
CA ASP A 152 -1.25 -6.79 -19.30
C ASP A 152 -0.14 -7.63 -18.68
N LEU A 153 0.39 -7.23 -17.52
CA LEU A 153 1.58 -7.82 -16.95
C LEU A 153 1.37 -9.27 -16.51
N LEU A 154 0.21 -9.60 -15.93
CA LEU A 154 -0.12 -10.97 -15.52
C LEU A 154 -0.16 -11.95 -16.70
N GLU A 155 -0.65 -11.52 -17.86
CA GLU A 155 -0.66 -12.35 -19.04
C GLU A 155 0.73 -12.48 -19.65
N LYS A 156 1.45 -11.37 -19.80
CA LYS A 156 2.77 -11.35 -20.48
C LYS A 156 3.90 -11.93 -19.62
N ALA A 157 3.91 -11.63 -18.33
CA ALA A 157 5.01 -12.04 -17.45
C ALA A 157 4.71 -13.34 -16.68
N ALA A 158 3.45 -13.56 -16.25
CA ALA A 158 3.05 -14.73 -15.50
C ALA A 158 2.34 -15.80 -16.35
N GLY A 159 2.09 -15.55 -17.64
CA GLY A 159 1.45 -16.50 -18.57
C GLY A 159 -0.02 -16.78 -18.24
N MET A 160 -0.68 -15.91 -17.48
CA MET A 160 -2.09 -16.07 -17.08
C MET A 160 -3.03 -15.62 -18.23
N VAL A 161 -3.22 -16.49 -19.22
CA VAL A 161 -3.98 -16.21 -20.46
C VAL A 161 -5.38 -15.66 -20.18
N GLY A 162 -5.76 -14.58 -20.87
CA GLY A 162 -7.09 -13.95 -20.79
C GLY A 162 -7.23 -12.98 -19.60
N THR A 163 -6.14 -12.63 -18.92
CA THR A 163 -6.17 -11.65 -17.82
C THR A 163 -6.01 -10.21 -18.29
N GLN A 164 -5.44 -9.99 -19.47
CA GLN A 164 -5.19 -8.64 -20.00
C GLN A 164 -6.47 -7.82 -20.18
N GLU A 165 -7.50 -8.38 -20.84
CA GLU A 165 -8.76 -7.65 -21.06
C GLU A 165 -9.50 -7.38 -19.75
N LYS A 166 -9.57 -8.38 -18.86
CA LYS A 166 -10.18 -8.23 -17.53
C LYS A 166 -9.42 -7.20 -16.68
N GLY A 167 -8.11 -7.22 -16.71
CA GLY A 167 -7.27 -6.24 -16.05
C GLY A 167 -7.48 -4.82 -16.57
N ALA A 168 -7.60 -4.67 -17.90
CA ALA A 168 -7.86 -3.38 -18.54
C ALA A 168 -9.25 -2.82 -18.17
N GLU A 169 -10.29 -3.67 -18.14
CA GLU A 169 -11.63 -3.29 -17.70
C GLU A 169 -11.65 -2.89 -16.22
N ALA A 170 -11.00 -3.67 -15.36
CA ALA A 170 -10.86 -3.36 -13.94
C ALA A 170 -10.11 -2.03 -13.74
N MET A 171 -8.99 -1.82 -14.44
CA MET A 171 -8.22 -0.58 -14.41
C MET A 171 -9.06 0.63 -14.85
N TYR A 172 -9.84 0.49 -15.91
CA TYR A 172 -10.75 1.53 -16.38
C TYR A 172 -11.75 1.93 -15.30
N ASN A 173 -12.39 0.97 -14.64
CA ASN A 173 -13.33 1.22 -13.55
C ASN A 173 -12.63 1.86 -12.33
N SER A 174 -11.42 1.42 -12.00
CA SER A 174 -10.61 1.99 -10.92
C SER A 174 -10.24 3.46 -11.20
N ILE A 175 -9.94 3.82 -12.45
CA ILE A 175 -9.65 5.21 -12.86
C ILE A 175 -10.90 6.09 -12.68
N HIS A 176 -12.09 5.60 -13.00
CA HIS A 176 -13.33 6.35 -12.73
C HIS A 176 -13.52 6.59 -11.23
N LEU A 177 -13.34 5.56 -10.39
CA LEU A 177 -13.36 5.72 -8.94
C LEU A 177 -12.36 6.79 -8.48
N PHE A 178 -11.13 6.75 -9.01
CA PHE A 178 -10.09 7.73 -8.68
C PHE A 178 -10.48 9.16 -9.10
N SER A 179 -11.12 9.32 -10.26
CA SER A 179 -11.53 10.65 -10.78
C SER A 179 -12.63 11.31 -9.95
N ASP A 180 -13.38 10.52 -9.19
CA ASP A 180 -14.47 10.99 -8.31
C ASP A 180 -13.99 11.34 -6.89
N LEU A 181 -12.70 11.17 -6.60
CA LEU A 181 -12.11 11.52 -5.30
C LEU A 181 -12.06 13.05 -5.12
N PRO A 182 -12.19 13.56 -3.87
CA PRO A 182 -12.17 14.99 -3.56
C PRO A 182 -10.82 15.66 -3.81
#